data_ec91261a7689b9404cdc4e66467bc16c
#
_entry.id   ec91261a7689b9404cdc4e66467bc16c
#
_cell.length_a   1.000
_cell.length_b   1.000
_cell.length_c   1.000
_cell.angle_alpha   90.00
_cell.angle_beta   90.00
_cell.angle_gamma   90.00
#
_symmetry.space_group_name_H-M   'P 1'
#
loop_
_entity.id
_entity.type
_entity.pdbx_description
1 polymer ?
#
loop_
_entity_poly.entity_id
_entity_poly.type
_entity_poly.pdbx_seq_one_letter_code
_entity_poly.pdbx_strand_id
1 'polypeptide(L)'
;MATISNTPRPGYVWDATDNVWYPIGVGAHTHTAAAVGAIANTLTTTTGDVIYASAANTPARLGIGSTSQVLTVAGGIPAWATPASSGLTLIKRASFSAVASTTTTFDSVFTSTYDNYVIVADKVYGTSANANLQFQWRVGATTQSAASWYGAYFGYGYGGTLTTNSVNATTSFPLSQVGADADETTGFNLTTNKVVTSNKPQIFGTLYEANRAVPLALGAKYNTTIAADGFILSLSTGNITGTVSVYGLAKA
;
A
#
# COMPACT_ATOMS: atom_id res chain seq x y z
N MET A 1 44.92 45.36 68.08
CA MET A 1 44.60 44.34 67.01
C MET A 1 43.17 43.91 67.20
N ALA A 2 42.30 44.16 66.27
CA ALA A 2 40.94 43.66 66.34
C ALA A 2 40.95 42.17 66.10
N THR A 3 40.48 41.37 67.06
CA THR A 3 40.36 39.93 66.92
C THR A 3 39.21 39.64 65.93
N ILE A 4 39.59 39.07 64.81
CA ILE A 4 38.60 38.64 63.82
C ILE A 4 37.90 37.41 64.41
N SER A 5 36.59 37.54 64.63
CA SER A 5 35.75 36.45 65.15
C SER A 5 35.38 35.49 64.02
N ASN A 6 35.63 34.19 64.22
CA ASN A 6 35.17 33.13 63.35
C ASN A 6 33.76 32.59 63.76
N THR A 7 32.99 33.38 64.49
CA THR A 7 31.62 33.04 64.88
C THR A 7 30.77 32.87 63.61
N PRO A 8 30.03 31.75 63.48
CA PRO A 8 29.21 31.47 62.29
C PRO A 8 28.26 32.64 61.97
N ARG A 9 28.27 33.08 60.73
CA ARG A 9 27.37 34.11 60.22
C ARG A 9 26.36 33.48 59.26
N PRO A 10 25.09 33.59 59.48
CA PRO A 10 24.08 33.13 58.54
C PRO A 10 24.33 33.77 57.14
N GLY A 11 24.38 32.94 56.09
CA GLY A 11 24.61 33.42 54.71
C GLY A 11 26.08 33.66 54.35
N TYR A 12 27.06 33.24 55.15
CA TYR A 12 28.50 33.39 54.88
C TYR A 12 29.23 32.06 55.15
N VAL A 13 30.30 31.80 54.39
CA VAL A 13 31.28 30.73 54.64
C VAL A 13 32.59 31.37 55.11
N TRP A 14 33.15 30.76 56.18
CA TRP A 14 34.47 31.17 56.67
C TRP A 14 35.57 30.49 55.88
N ASP A 15 36.47 31.31 55.31
CA ASP A 15 37.70 30.80 54.72
C ASP A 15 38.83 30.95 55.76
N ALA A 16 39.37 29.82 56.18
CA ALA A 16 40.42 29.77 57.18
C ALA A 16 41.80 30.14 56.60
N THR A 17 41.94 30.20 55.25
CA THR A 17 43.22 30.50 54.61
C THR A 17 43.52 31.98 54.66
N ASP A 18 42.51 32.80 54.42
CA ASP A 18 42.65 34.26 54.44
C ASP A 18 41.95 34.94 55.64
N ASN A 19 41.33 34.14 56.52
CA ASN A 19 40.59 34.61 57.67
C ASN A 19 39.46 35.59 57.37
N VAL A 20 38.70 35.31 56.29
CA VAL A 20 37.61 36.18 55.81
C VAL A 20 36.30 35.40 55.71
N TRP A 21 35.19 36.04 56.02
CA TRP A 21 33.85 35.55 55.77
C TRP A 21 33.42 35.94 54.36
N TYR A 22 33.24 34.96 53.52
CA TYR A 22 32.66 35.18 52.19
C TYR A 22 31.16 34.95 52.25
N PRO A 23 30.34 35.79 51.64
CA PRO A 23 28.94 35.52 51.57
C PRO A 23 28.71 34.20 50.88
N ILE A 24 27.86 33.34 51.45
CA ILE A 24 27.29 32.25 50.69
C ILE A 24 26.45 32.94 49.61
N GLY A 25 27.13 33.41 48.59
CA GLY A 25 26.43 34.02 47.50
C GLY A 25 25.67 32.95 46.80
N VAL A 26 24.36 33.02 46.90
CA VAL A 26 23.53 32.67 45.77
C VAL A 26 23.85 33.70 44.67
N GLY A 27 25.14 33.89 44.37
CA GLY A 27 25.52 34.53 43.15
C GLY A 27 24.89 33.77 42.02
N ALA A 28 24.23 34.45 41.10
CA ALA A 28 23.73 33.82 39.91
C ALA A 28 24.91 33.08 39.23
N HIS A 29 25.06 31.82 39.60
CA HIS A 29 26.05 30.96 38.97
C HIS A 29 25.36 30.28 37.81
N THR A 30 25.89 30.46 36.64
CA THR A 30 25.40 29.82 35.42
C THR A 30 26.12 28.49 35.27
N HIS A 31 25.34 27.42 35.26
CA HIS A 31 25.83 26.11 34.82
C HIS A 31 25.64 25.97 33.33
N THR A 32 26.65 25.53 32.64
CA THR A 32 26.47 25.07 31.26
C THR A 32 25.85 23.66 31.32
N ALA A 33 25.11 23.27 30.30
CA ALA A 33 24.55 21.94 30.20
C ALA A 33 25.62 20.85 30.37
N ALA A 34 26.83 21.05 29.86
CA ALA A 34 27.97 20.14 30.03
C ALA A 34 28.44 20.06 31.48
N ALA A 35 28.43 21.18 32.25
CA ALA A 35 28.89 21.20 33.63
C ALA A 35 27.97 20.40 34.59
N VAL A 36 26.70 20.26 34.25
CA VAL A 36 25.70 19.54 35.08
C VAL A 36 25.27 18.22 34.42
N GLY A 37 25.91 17.79 33.34
CA GLY A 37 25.54 16.56 32.63
C GLY A 37 24.15 16.60 31.96
N ALA A 38 23.63 17.80 31.70
CA ALA A 38 22.34 17.99 31.05
C ALA A 38 22.47 18.10 29.52
N ILE A 39 21.40 17.77 28.81
CA ILE A 39 21.32 18.05 27.37
C ILE A 39 21.02 19.53 27.16
N ALA A 40 21.83 20.23 26.34
CA ALA A 40 21.60 21.63 26.05
C ALA A 40 20.25 21.81 25.32
N ASN A 41 19.45 22.78 25.76
CA ASN A 41 18.18 23.11 25.11
C ASN A 41 18.35 23.65 23.66
N THR A 42 19.56 24.06 23.29
CA THR A 42 19.93 24.47 21.94
C THR A 42 20.18 23.30 20.98
N LEU A 43 20.13 22.06 21.47
CA LEU A 43 20.33 20.88 20.65
C LEU A 43 19.17 20.68 19.67
N THR A 44 17.93 20.98 20.08
CA THR A 44 16.77 20.97 19.18
C THR A 44 16.59 22.37 18.59
N THR A 45 16.37 22.47 17.29
CA THR A 45 16.26 23.72 16.56
C THR A 45 14.94 23.88 15.80
N THR A 46 14.18 22.79 15.68
CA THR A 46 12.92 22.76 14.92
C THR A 46 11.88 21.91 15.67
N THR A 47 10.62 22.30 15.59
CA THR A 47 9.52 21.50 16.12
C THR A 47 9.53 20.10 15.52
N GLY A 48 9.44 19.08 16.38
CA GLY A 48 9.45 17.68 15.96
C GLY A 48 10.85 17.04 15.87
N ASP A 49 11.91 17.76 16.21
CA ASP A 49 13.25 17.18 16.36
C ASP A 49 13.27 16.09 17.43
N VAL A 50 14.06 15.05 17.19
CA VAL A 50 14.28 13.94 18.12
C VAL A 50 15.72 13.98 18.61
N ILE A 51 15.93 13.81 19.91
CA ILE A 51 17.27 13.66 20.50
C ILE A 51 17.58 12.18 20.63
N TYR A 52 18.74 11.77 20.18
CA TYR A 52 19.22 10.40 20.27
C TYR A 52 20.69 10.36 20.71
N ALA A 53 21.18 9.20 21.11
CA ALA A 53 22.60 9.00 21.39
C ALA A 53 23.33 8.56 20.12
N SER A 54 24.21 9.39 19.56
CA SER A 54 25.04 9.04 18.39
C SER A 54 26.25 8.17 18.76
N ALA A 55 26.64 8.20 20.03
CA ALA A 55 27.63 7.34 20.69
C ALA A 55 27.33 7.31 22.19
N ALA A 56 28.06 6.50 22.96
CA ALA A 56 27.94 6.50 24.41
C ALA A 56 28.13 7.93 24.98
N ASN A 57 27.16 8.40 25.77
CA ASN A 57 27.15 9.74 26.38
C ASN A 57 27.25 10.92 25.39
N THR A 58 26.89 10.71 24.13
CA THR A 58 26.93 11.73 23.09
C THR A 58 25.56 11.98 22.50
N PRO A 59 24.76 12.91 23.08
CA PRO A 59 23.45 13.28 22.54
C PRO A 59 23.62 14.00 21.20
N ALA A 60 22.76 13.65 20.25
CA ALA A 60 22.70 14.26 18.94
C ALA A 60 21.26 14.55 18.54
N ARG A 61 21.08 15.46 17.60
CA ARG A 61 19.80 15.82 17.04
C ARG A 61 19.52 15.02 15.77
N LEU A 62 18.36 14.43 15.68
CA LEU A 62 17.75 14.00 14.44
C LEU A 62 16.63 14.99 14.09
N GLY A 63 16.80 15.76 13.03
CA GLY A 63 15.77 16.68 12.54
C GLY A 63 14.48 15.95 12.19
N ILE A 64 13.34 16.66 12.23
CA ILE A 64 12.07 16.07 11.84
C ILE A 64 12.12 15.49 10.43
N GLY A 65 11.54 14.29 10.25
CA GLY A 65 11.41 13.65 8.95
C GLY A 65 10.36 14.33 8.05
N SER A 66 10.32 13.92 6.80
CA SER A 66 9.28 14.31 5.85
C SER A 66 7.96 13.56 6.12
N THR A 67 6.86 14.11 5.61
CA THR A 67 5.54 13.47 5.72
C THR A 67 5.60 12.01 5.24
N SER A 68 4.95 11.12 5.97
CA SER A 68 4.89 9.67 5.73
C SER A 68 6.19 8.90 5.95
N GLN A 69 7.26 9.52 6.42
CA GLN A 69 8.43 8.79 6.90
C GLN A 69 8.18 8.20 8.28
N VAL A 70 8.83 7.07 8.56
CA VAL A 70 8.83 6.39 9.86
C VAL A 70 10.23 6.38 10.44
N LEU A 71 10.32 6.43 11.76
CA LEU A 71 11.60 6.30 12.45
C LEU A 71 12.06 4.84 12.38
N THR A 72 13.23 4.62 11.84
CA THR A 72 13.85 3.30 11.68
C THR A 72 15.26 3.29 12.28
N VAL A 73 15.93 2.16 12.22
CA VAL A 73 17.35 2.04 12.54
C VAL A 73 18.14 1.80 11.25
N ALA A 74 19.07 2.69 10.95
CA ALA A 74 19.98 2.57 9.83
C ALA A 74 21.42 2.72 10.33
N GLY A 75 22.28 1.73 10.05
CA GLY A 75 23.66 1.74 10.53
C GLY A 75 23.81 1.76 12.06
N GLY A 76 22.82 1.26 12.80
CA GLY A 76 22.84 1.20 14.27
C GLY A 76 22.33 2.45 14.98
N ILE A 77 21.89 3.47 14.26
CA ILE A 77 21.34 4.72 14.82
C ILE A 77 19.93 5.00 14.26
N PRO A 78 19.09 5.80 14.96
CA PRO A 78 17.80 6.25 14.45
C PRO A 78 17.95 7.06 13.16
N ALA A 79 17.08 6.79 12.20
CA ALA A 79 16.99 7.49 10.93
C ALA A 79 15.54 7.52 10.41
N TRP A 80 15.18 8.56 9.67
CA TRP A 80 13.89 8.61 8.97
C TRP A 80 14.00 7.86 7.65
N ALA A 81 13.03 6.98 7.38
CA ALA A 81 12.95 6.26 6.12
C ALA A 81 11.52 6.23 5.60
N THR A 82 11.38 6.26 4.29
CA THR A 82 10.09 5.95 3.66
C THR A 82 9.81 4.47 3.88
N PRO A 83 8.64 4.08 4.42
CA PRO A 83 8.27 2.69 4.52
C PRO A 83 8.41 2.00 3.17
N ALA A 84 9.04 0.83 3.14
CA ALA A 84 8.97 0.00 1.95
C ALA A 84 7.51 -0.33 1.68
N SER A 85 7.05 -0.11 0.45
CA SER A 85 5.74 -0.56 0.03
C SER A 85 5.79 -2.09 -0.05
N SER A 86 5.40 -2.77 1.02
CA SER A 86 5.28 -4.22 1.07
C SER A 86 3.82 -4.62 0.88
N GLY A 87 3.56 -5.62 0.05
CA GLY A 87 2.22 -6.14 -0.17
C GLY A 87 1.50 -5.52 -1.36
N LEU A 88 0.17 -5.52 -1.29
CA LEU A 88 -0.71 -5.03 -2.34
C LEU A 88 -0.94 -3.53 -2.21
N THR A 89 -0.65 -2.78 -3.26
CA THR A 89 -0.94 -1.35 -3.35
C THR A 89 -2.17 -1.14 -4.23
N LEU A 90 -3.20 -0.48 -3.73
CA LEU A 90 -4.38 -0.13 -4.53
C LEU A 90 -3.97 0.88 -5.61
N ILE A 91 -4.18 0.51 -6.87
CA ILE A 91 -3.91 1.36 -8.04
C ILE A 91 -5.17 2.10 -8.48
N LYS A 92 -6.27 1.36 -8.61
CA LYS A 92 -7.55 1.92 -9.04
C LYS A 92 -8.71 1.13 -8.42
N ARG A 93 -9.73 1.85 -7.99
CA ARG A 93 -11.04 1.30 -7.67
C ARG A 93 -12.09 2.05 -8.45
N ALA A 94 -12.99 1.34 -9.09
CA ALA A 94 -14.12 1.92 -9.81
C ALA A 94 -15.40 1.16 -9.44
N SER A 95 -16.44 1.93 -9.14
CA SER A 95 -17.81 1.43 -8.99
C SER A 95 -18.65 1.95 -10.13
N PHE A 96 -19.49 1.11 -10.66
CA PHE A 96 -20.40 1.43 -11.77
C PHE A 96 -21.80 0.89 -11.46
N SER A 97 -22.82 1.60 -11.93
CA SER A 97 -24.23 1.29 -11.67
C SER A 97 -25.00 1.33 -12.99
N ALA A 98 -25.42 0.18 -13.48
CA ALA A 98 -26.17 -0.01 -14.71
C ALA A 98 -25.59 0.75 -15.92
N VAL A 99 -24.25 0.78 -16.03
CA VAL A 99 -23.57 1.44 -17.15
C VAL A 99 -23.40 0.47 -18.33
N ALA A 100 -23.34 1.02 -19.54
CA ALA A 100 -23.03 0.21 -20.72
C ALA A 100 -21.68 -0.51 -20.52
N SER A 101 -21.63 -1.80 -20.76
CA SER A 101 -20.44 -2.62 -20.51
C SER A 101 -19.21 -2.21 -21.34
N THR A 102 -19.40 -1.49 -22.41
CA THR A 102 -18.32 -0.90 -23.22
C THR A 102 -17.59 0.25 -22.53
N THR A 103 -18.12 0.78 -21.41
CA THR A 103 -17.52 1.89 -20.66
C THR A 103 -16.78 1.44 -19.40
N THR A 104 -16.80 0.16 -19.05
CA THR A 104 -16.11 -0.39 -17.86
C THR A 104 -14.64 -0.68 -18.13
N THR A 105 -13.92 0.35 -18.55
CA THR A 105 -12.50 0.26 -18.91
C THR A 105 -11.60 0.64 -17.76
N PHE A 106 -10.51 -0.10 -17.66
CA PHE A 106 -9.43 0.11 -16.70
C PHE A 106 -8.13 0.37 -17.48
N ASP A 107 -8.02 1.58 -18.02
CA ASP A 107 -6.86 2.00 -18.79
C ASP A 107 -5.72 2.48 -17.88
N SER A 108 -4.48 2.27 -18.29
CA SER A 108 -3.26 2.70 -17.62
C SER A 108 -3.15 2.21 -16.16
N VAL A 109 -3.75 1.07 -15.85
CA VAL A 109 -3.68 0.45 -14.51
C VAL A 109 -2.49 -0.48 -14.36
N PHE A 110 -1.92 -0.95 -15.45
CA PHE A 110 -0.69 -1.74 -15.43
C PHE A 110 0.48 -0.86 -15.85
N THR A 111 1.50 -0.80 -15.01
CA THR A 111 2.70 0.03 -15.20
C THR A 111 3.96 -0.80 -14.97
N SER A 112 5.12 -0.28 -15.31
CA SER A 112 6.40 -0.93 -15.02
C SER A 112 6.77 -0.94 -13.53
N THR A 113 5.98 -0.29 -12.68
CA THR A 113 6.19 -0.25 -11.22
C THR A 113 6.03 -1.61 -10.57
N TYR A 114 5.12 -2.44 -11.09
CA TYR A 114 4.79 -3.76 -10.55
C TYR A 114 4.97 -4.84 -11.61
N ASP A 115 5.35 -6.05 -11.18
CA ASP A 115 5.44 -7.20 -12.08
C ASP A 115 4.15 -8.05 -12.05
N ASN A 116 3.43 -8.01 -10.94
CA ASN A 116 2.21 -8.77 -10.73
C ASN A 116 1.08 -7.87 -10.27
N TYR A 117 -0.13 -8.19 -10.69
CA TYR A 117 -1.34 -7.45 -10.35
C TYR A 117 -2.44 -8.39 -9.88
N VAL A 118 -3.25 -7.90 -8.96
CA VAL A 118 -4.46 -8.58 -8.49
C VAL A 118 -5.66 -7.71 -8.85
N ILE A 119 -6.64 -8.31 -9.51
CA ILE A 119 -7.89 -7.68 -9.90
C ILE A 119 -9.00 -8.34 -9.07
N VAL A 120 -9.62 -7.56 -8.22
CA VAL A 120 -10.71 -8.01 -7.35
C VAL A 120 -11.99 -7.36 -7.80
N ALA A 121 -13.00 -8.16 -8.06
CA ALA A 121 -14.36 -7.66 -8.30
C ALA A 121 -15.31 -8.13 -7.21
N ASP A 122 -16.16 -7.23 -6.80
CA ASP A 122 -17.20 -7.48 -5.81
C ASP A 122 -18.57 -7.07 -6.40
N LYS A 123 -19.55 -7.94 -6.17
CA LYS A 123 -20.95 -7.71 -6.53
C LYS A 123 -21.17 -7.31 -7.98
N VAL A 124 -20.53 -8.03 -8.92
CA VAL A 124 -20.77 -7.80 -10.35
C VAL A 124 -22.05 -8.53 -10.78
N TYR A 125 -22.98 -7.79 -11.36
CA TYR A 125 -24.20 -8.32 -11.95
C TYR A 125 -24.63 -7.50 -13.18
N GLY A 126 -25.57 -8.02 -13.95
CA GLY A 126 -26.07 -7.39 -15.17
C GLY A 126 -27.50 -6.89 -15.04
N THR A 127 -28.00 -6.26 -16.08
CA THR A 127 -29.45 -6.01 -16.25
C THR A 127 -30.13 -7.14 -17.04
N SER A 128 -29.38 -8.14 -17.47
CA SER A 128 -29.89 -9.31 -18.18
C SER A 128 -29.35 -10.58 -17.52
N ALA A 129 -30.25 -11.51 -17.18
CA ALA A 129 -29.88 -12.81 -16.63
C ALA A 129 -29.04 -13.63 -17.60
N ASN A 130 -28.12 -14.44 -17.07
CA ASN A 130 -27.23 -15.31 -17.85
C ASN A 130 -26.32 -14.59 -18.88
N ALA A 131 -26.12 -13.28 -18.70
CA ALA A 131 -25.15 -12.56 -19.52
C ALA A 131 -23.73 -13.05 -19.19
N ASN A 132 -22.92 -13.32 -20.21
CA ASN A 132 -21.53 -13.71 -19.99
C ASN A 132 -20.70 -12.48 -19.62
N LEU A 133 -20.03 -12.53 -18.47
CA LEU A 133 -19.00 -11.58 -18.08
C LEU A 133 -17.73 -11.93 -18.82
N GLN A 134 -17.20 -10.98 -19.59
CA GLN A 134 -16.08 -11.15 -20.48
C GLN A 134 -14.91 -10.26 -20.08
N PHE A 135 -13.70 -10.76 -20.26
CA PHE A 135 -12.45 -10.03 -20.03
C PHE A 135 -11.69 -9.89 -21.35
N GLN A 136 -11.20 -8.68 -21.62
CA GLN A 136 -10.27 -8.42 -22.74
C GLN A 136 -9.17 -7.47 -22.29
N TRP A 137 -7.96 -7.68 -22.81
CA TRP A 137 -6.85 -6.76 -22.62
C TRP A 137 -7.06 -5.45 -23.37
N ARG A 138 -6.41 -4.40 -22.89
CA ARG A 138 -6.33 -3.10 -23.56
C ARG A 138 -4.87 -2.66 -23.70
N VAL A 139 -4.58 -1.96 -24.79
CA VAL A 139 -3.27 -1.36 -25.09
C VAL A 139 -3.55 0.05 -25.61
N GLY A 140 -3.03 1.07 -24.92
CA GLY A 140 -3.24 2.47 -25.30
C GLY A 140 -4.72 2.83 -25.48
N ALA A 141 -5.59 2.42 -24.54
CA ALA A 141 -7.03 2.60 -24.59
C ALA A 141 -7.76 1.82 -25.72
N THR A 142 -7.09 0.92 -26.42
CA THR A 142 -7.68 0.09 -27.47
C THR A 142 -7.90 -1.33 -26.97
N THR A 143 -9.15 -1.83 -27.09
CA THR A 143 -9.49 -3.21 -26.72
C THR A 143 -8.89 -4.19 -27.73
N GLN A 144 -8.24 -5.22 -27.23
CA GLN A 144 -7.62 -6.26 -28.01
C GLN A 144 -8.66 -7.32 -28.39
N SER A 145 -9.07 -7.33 -29.65
CA SER A 145 -10.15 -8.17 -30.17
C SER A 145 -9.66 -9.29 -31.10
N ALA A 146 -8.36 -9.56 -31.17
CA ALA A 146 -7.87 -10.71 -31.89
C ALA A 146 -8.38 -12.02 -31.27
N ALA A 147 -8.70 -13.00 -32.09
CA ALA A 147 -9.15 -14.35 -31.65
C ALA A 147 -7.96 -15.15 -31.09
N SER A 148 -7.45 -14.75 -29.94
CA SER A 148 -6.20 -15.22 -29.34
C SER A 148 -6.32 -15.71 -27.90
N TRP A 149 -7.53 -15.77 -27.35
CA TRP A 149 -7.74 -16.31 -26.02
C TRP A 149 -7.79 -17.83 -26.02
N TYR A 150 -7.02 -18.44 -25.14
CA TYR A 150 -6.97 -19.87 -24.85
C TYR A 150 -6.99 -20.07 -23.36
N GLY A 151 -7.89 -20.91 -22.87
CA GLY A 151 -7.99 -21.15 -21.44
C GLY A 151 -9.18 -22.01 -21.07
N ALA A 152 -9.33 -22.22 -19.77
CA ALA A 152 -10.45 -22.98 -19.24
C ALA A 152 -10.80 -22.49 -17.83
N TYR A 153 -12.00 -22.82 -17.42
CA TYR A 153 -12.41 -22.80 -16.02
C TYR A 153 -13.07 -24.12 -15.64
N PHE A 154 -13.02 -24.45 -14.36
CA PHE A 154 -13.67 -25.64 -13.81
C PHE A 154 -14.11 -25.37 -12.37
N GLY A 155 -15.14 -26.08 -11.94
CA GLY A 155 -15.65 -26.05 -10.59
C GLY A 155 -16.80 -27.03 -10.40
N TYR A 156 -17.32 -27.10 -9.19
CA TYR A 156 -18.46 -27.95 -8.87
C TYR A 156 -19.67 -27.12 -8.48
N GLY A 157 -20.75 -27.28 -9.21
CA GLY A 157 -22.03 -26.69 -8.89
C GLY A 157 -22.72 -27.35 -7.68
N TYR A 158 -23.77 -26.71 -7.25
CA TYR A 158 -24.66 -27.29 -6.24
C TYR A 158 -25.16 -28.66 -6.71
N GLY A 159 -25.00 -29.69 -5.86
CA GLY A 159 -25.32 -31.06 -6.22
C GLY A 159 -24.13 -31.88 -6.78
N GLY A 160 -22.91 -31.33 -6.77
CA GLY A 160 -21.67 -32.06 -7.13
C GLY A 160 -21.45 -32.25 -8.63
N THR A 161 -22.18 -31.52 -9.48
CA THR A 161 -21.97 -31.59 -10.93
C THR A 161 -20.74 -30.76 -11.33
N LEU A 162 -19.80 -31.40 -12.05
CA LEU A 162 -18.63 -30.72 -12.58
C LEU A 162 -19.05 -29.72 -13.68
N THR A 163 -18.71 -28.45 -13.47
CA THR A 163 -18.88 -27.40 -14.46
C THR A 163 -17.51 -27.10 -15.08
N THR A 164 -17.40 -27.24 -16.38
CA THR A 164 -16.18 -26.93 -17.13
C THR A 164 -16.53 -26.14 -18.38
N ASN A 165 -15.62 -25.25 -18.76
CA ASN A 165 -15.66 -24.61 -20.07
C ASN A 165 -14.23 -24.40 -20.55
N SER A 166 -14.02 -24.44 -21.86
CA SER A 166 -12.75 -24.11 -22.48
C SER A 166 -12.96 -23.18 -23.65
N VAL A 167 -12.00 -22.30 -23.86
CA VAL A 167 -11.97 -21.39 -25.01
C VAL A 167 -10.75 -21.66 -25.85
N ASN A 168 -10.94 -21.60 -27.16
CA ASN A 168 -9.91 -21.82 -28.13
C ASN A 168 -10.06 -20.76 -29.24
N ALA A 169 -9.09 -19.85 -29.32
CA ALA A 169 -9.06 -18.76 -30.28
C ALA A 169 -10.31 -17.85 -30.23
N THR A 170 -10.73 -17.42 -29.05
CA THR A 170 -11.84 -16.47 -28.88
C THR A 170 -11.33 -15.01 -28.80
N THR A 171 -12.21 -14.06 -29.09
CA THR A 171 -11.90 -12.62 -29.03
C THR A 171 -11.91 -12.06 -27.62
N SER A 172 -12.59 -12.73 -26.68
CA SER A 172 -12.66 -12.40 -25.26
C SER A 172 -12.57 -13.67 -24.43
N PHE A 173 -12.18 -13.55 -23.18
CA PHE A 173 -12.25 -14.66 -22.23
C PHE A 173 -13.52 -14.56 -21.40
N PRO A 174 -14.46 -15.51 -21.48
CA PRO A 174 -15.63 -15.55 -20.63
C PRO A 174 -15.21 -15.96 -19.21
N LEU A 175 -15.42 -15.07 -18.25
CA LEU A 175 -15.15 -15.34 -16.84
C LEU A 175 -16.24 -16.21 -16.23
N SER A 176 -17.50 -15.78 -16.36
CA SER A 176 -18.68 -16.46 -15.82
C SER A 176 -19.97 -15.92 -16.45
N GLN A 177 -21.09 -16.47 -16.04
CA GLN A 177 -22.39 -15.79 -16.21
C GLN A 177 -22.71 -14.93 -14.98
N VAL A 178 -23.46 -13.87 -15.19
CA VAL A 178 -23.93 -12.99 -14.12
C VAL A 178 -25.45 -13.04 -14.01
N GLY A 179 -25.97 -12.80 -12.81
CA GLY A 179 -27.39 -12.63 -12.57
C GLY A 179 -27.90 -11.25 -13.04
N ALA A 180 -29.21 -11.09 -12.96
CA ALA A 180 -29.90 -9.86 -13.40
C ALA A 180 -30.10 -8.84 -12.26
N ASP A 181 -29.78 -9.17 -11.03
CA ASP A 181 -30.04 -8.35 -9.86
C ASP A 181 -28.93 -8.42 -8.80
N ALA A 182 -29.10 -7.64 -7.74
CA ALA A 182 -28.13 -7.51 -6.67
C ALA A 182 -28.00 -8.74 -5.74
N ASP A 183 -28.90 -9.69 -5.83
CA ASP A 183 -28.88 -10.92 -5.03
C ASP A 183 -28.12 -12.04 -5.75
N GLU A 184 -27.94 -11.92 -7.06
CA GLU A 184 -27.23 -12.87 -7.93
C GLU A 184 -25.89 -12.30 -8.43
N THR A 185 -25.01 -11.93 -7.52
CA THR A 185 -23.76 -11.26 -7.85
C THR A 185 -22.58 -12.24 -8.05
N THR A 186 -21.75 -11.93 -9.01
CA THR A 186 -20.48 -12.61 -9.24
C THR A 186 -19.33 -11.82 -8.62
N GLY A 187 -18.47 -12.50 -7.86
CA GLY A 187 -17.21 -11.96 -7.36
C GLY A 187 -16.04 -12.73 -7.91
N PHE A 188 -14.90 -12.08 -8.11
CA PHE A 188 -13.69 -12.76 -8.55
C PHE A 188 -12.41 -12.13 -7.98
N ASN A 189 -11.38 -12.98 -7.95
CA ASN A 189 -10.02 -12.58 -7.64
C ASN A 189 -9.12 -13.16 -8.74
N LEU A 190 -8.59 -12.29 -9.60
CA LEU A 190 -7.72 -12.66 -10.71
C LEU A 190 -6.33 -12.10 -10.49
N THR A 191 -5.32 -12.89 -10.82
CA THR A 191 -3.93 -12.47 -10.84
C THR A 191 -3.42 -12.45 -12.28
N THR A 192 -2.59 -11.47 -12.60
CA THR A 192 -1.86 -11.39 -13.86
C THR A 192 -0.42 -10.96 -13.62
N ASN A 193 0.50 -11.35 -14.49
CA ASN A 193 1.93 -11.06 -14.37
C ASN A 193 2.49 -10.44 -15.64
N LYS A 194 3.51 -9.58 -15.47
CA LYS A 194 4.34 -8.99 -16.55
C LYS A 194 3.56 -8.45 -17.74
N VAL A 195 2.37 -7.91 -17.52
CA VAL A 195 1.47 -7.48 -18.59
C VAL A 195 1.99 -6.30 -19.41
N VAL A 196 2.77 -5.41 -18.81
CA VAL A 196 3.31 -4.19 -19.44
C VAL A 196 4.54 -4.44 -20.34
N THR A 197 5.13 -5.62 -20.28
CA THR A 197 6.19 -6.02 -21.20
C THR A 197 5.60 -6.73 -22.39
N SER A 198 6.20 -6.59 -23.56
CA SER A 198 5.76 -7.28 -24.78
C SER A 198 5.86 -8.80 -24.58
N ASN A 199 4.76 -9.43 -24.21
CA ASN A 199 4.64 -10.86 -23.95
C ASN A 199 3.24 -11.36 -24.30
N LYS A 200 2.95 -12.62 -23.99
CA LYS A 200 1.62 -13.24 -24.07
C LYS A 200 0.99 -13.23 -22.68
N PRO A 201 0.20 -12.20 -22.32
CA PRO A 201 -0.30 -12.05 -20.97
C PRO A 201 -1.27 -13.15 -20.58
N GLN A 202 -1.28 -13.44 -19.28
CA GLN A 202 -2.07 -14.51 -18.68
C GLN A 202 -2.90 -13.95 -17.53
N ILE A 203 -4.05 -14.56 -17.30
CA ILE A 203 -4.85 -14.39 -16.08
C ILE A 203 -5.10 -15.76 -15.46
N PHE A 204 -5.14 -15.80 -14.14
CA PHE A 204 -5.52 -16.99 -13.38
C PHE A 204 -6.16 -16.55 -12.06
N GLY A 205 -7.02 -17.37 -11.51
CA GLY A 205 -7.67 -17.03 -10.26
C GLY A 205 -8.90 -17.84 -9.98
N THR A 206 -9.72 -17.30 -9.11
CA THR A 206 -10.99 -17.89 -8.68
C THR A 206 -12.13 -16.90 -8.82
N LEU A 207 -13.31 -17.41 -9.01
CA LEU A 207 -14.53 -16.63 -8.99
C LEU A 207 -15.67 -17.44 -8.37
N TYR A 208 -16.68 -16.75 -7.91
CA TYR A 208 -17.95 -17.32 -7.49
C TYR A 208 -19.05 -16.82 -8.42
N GLU A 209 -19.72 -17.74 -9.08
CA GLU A 209 -20.85 -17.48 -9.95
C GLU A 209 -22.13 -17.69 -9.16
N ALA A 210 -22.77 -16.61 -8.71
CA ALA A 210 -23.95 -16.71 -7.85
C ALA A 210 -25.17 -17.29 -8.55
N ASN A 211 -25.35 -16.96 -9.83
CA ASN A 211 -26.47 -17.45 -10.63
C ASN A 211 -26.57 -18.99 -10.67
N ARG A 212 -25.42 -19.69 -10.64
CA ARG A 212 -25.38 -21.16 -10.57
C ARG A 212 -24.83 -21.71 -9.26
N ALA A 213 -24.51 -20.82 -8.31
CA ALA A 213 -23.88 -21.17 -7.02
C ALA A 213 -22.61 -22.03 -7.20
N VAL A 214 -21.73 -21.63 -8.13
CA VAL A 214 -20.55 -22.41 -8.51
C VAL A 214 -19.27 -21.63 -8.18
N PRO A 215 -18.41 -22.15 -7.29
CA PRO A 215 -17.04 -21.71 -7.20
C PRO A 215 -16.25 -22.25 -8.40
N LEU A 216 -15.56 -21.38 -9.11
CA LEU A 216 -14.78 -21.72 -10.29
C LEU A 216 -13.32 -21.32 -10.09
N ALA A 217 -12.41 -22.19 -10.54
CA ALA A 217 -11.01 -21.84 -10.79
C ALA A 217 -10.79 -21.67 -12.28
N LEU A 218 -9.98 -20.69 -12.66
CA LEU A 218 -9.72 -20.40 -14.07
C LEU A 218 -8.26 -20.10 -14.34
N GLY A 219 -7.86 -20.35 -15.60
CA GLY A 219 -6.59 -19.91 -16.15
C GLY A 219 -6.73 -19.69 -17.64
N ALA A 220 -6.21 -18.56 -18.11
CA ALA A 220 -6.25 -18.20 -19.52
C ALA A 220 -5.02 -17.45 -19.96
N LYS A 221 -4.69 -17.58 -21.26
CA LYS A 221 -3.59 -16.92 -21.93
C LYS A 221 -4.10 -16.22 -23.17
N TYR A 222 -3.63 -15.01 -23.38
CA TYR A 222 -3.78 -14.32 -24.65
C TYR A 222 -2.57 -14.62 -25.52
N ASN A 223 -2.74 -15.37 -26.60
CA ASN A 223 -1.62 -15.93 -27.38
C ASN A 223 -1.01 -14.96 -28.40
N THR A 224 -1.38 -13.69 -28.36
CA THR A 224 -0.73 -12.61 -29.11
C THR A 224 0.19 -11.83 -28.19
N THR A 225 1.38 -11.50 -28.67
CA THR A 225 2.33 -10.68 -27.92
C THR A 225 1.85 -9.23 -27.89
N ILE A 226 1.59 -8.72 -26.68
CA ILE A 226 1.16 -7.34 -26.44
C ILE A 226 1.83 -6.80 -25.17
N ALA A 227 1.88 -5.48 -25.04
CA ALA A 227 2.19 -4.79 -23.80
C ALA A 227 0.88 -4.20 -23.25
N ALA A 228 0.12 -5.00 -22.51
CA ALA A 228 -1.16 -4.55 -21.98
C ALA A 228 -0.95 -3.54 -20.86
N ASP A 229 -1.61 -2.39 -20.94
CA ASP A 229 -1.64 -1.35 -19.93
C ASP A 229 -2.98 -1.29 -19.18
N GLY A 230 -3.96 -2.09 -19.61
CA GLY A 230 -5.28 -2.12 -19.02
C GLY A 230 -6.14 -3.30 -19.47
N PHE A 231 -7.39 -3.28 -19.07
CA PHE A 231 -8.40 -4.27 -19.44
C PHE A 231 -9.80 -3.65 -19.50
N ILE A 232 -10.73 -4.39 -20.07
CA ILE A 232 -12.16 -4.09 -20.02
C ILE A 232 -12.90 -5.31 -19.51
N LEU A 233 -13.92 -5.08 -18.71
CA LEU A 233 -14.99 -6.04 -18.41
C LEU A 233 -16.22 -5.68 -19.23
N SER A 234 -16.80 -6.65 -19.89
CA SER A 234 -18.02 -6.44 -20.68
C SER A 234 -19.01 -7.55 -20.43
N LEU A 235 -20.27 -7.29 -20.70
CA LEU A 235 -21.30 -8.33 -20.73
C LEU A 235 -21.68 -8.64 -22.18
N SER A 236 -22.05 -9.88 -22.44
CA SER A 236 -22.57 -10.29 -23.76
C SER A 236 -23.89 -9.58 -24.11
N THR A 237 -24.63 -9.13 -23.10
CA THR A 237 -25.86 -8.37 -23.22
C THR A 237 -26.15 -7.57 -21.95
N GLY A 238 -26.87 -6.46 -22.06
CA GLY A 238 -27.26 -5.63 -20.93
C GLY A 238 -26.16 -4.70 -20.40
N ASN A 239 -26.51 -4.01 -19.32
CA ASN A 239 -25.63 -3.10 -18.60
C ASN A 239 -25.02 -3.80 -17.38
N ILE A 240 -23.89 -3.30 -16.90
CA ILE A 240 -23.12 -3.88 -15.80
C ILE A 240 -23.18 -2.99 -14.56
N THR A 241 -23.30 -3.61 -13.40
CA THR A 241 -23.16 -3.00 -12.07
C THR A 241 -22.10 -3.75 -11.28
N GLY A 242 -21.34 -3.06 -10.45
CA GLY A 242 -20.36 -3.68 -9.56
C GLY A 242 -19.24 -2.75 -9.13
N THR A 243 -18.29 -3.32 -8.40
CA THR A 243 -17.07 -2.62 -8.00
C THR A 243 -15.86 -3.48 -8.35
N VAL A 244 -14.87 -2.86 -8.96
CA VAL A 244 -13.60 -3.52 -9.32
C VAL A 244 -12.43 -2.73 -8.77
N SER A 245 -11.51 -3.43 -8.14
CA SER A 245 -10.27 -2.89 -7.59
C SER A 245 -9.07 -3.57 -8.25
N VAL A 246 -8.06 -2.78 -8.59
CA VAL A 246 -6.80 -3.24 -9.16
C VAL A 246 -5.69 -2.92 -8.18
N TYR A 247 -4.90 -3.91 -7.83
CA TYR A 247 -3.76 -3.79 -6.94
C TYR A 247 -2.48 -4.21 -7.66
N GLY A 248 -1.39 -3.53 -7.37
CA GLY A 248 -0.05 -3.94 -7.75
C GLY A 248 0.64 -4.64 -6.58
N LEU A 249 1.34 -5.73 -6.84
CA LEU A 249 2.21 -6.37 -5.86
C LEU A 249 3.58 -5.72 -5.92
N ALA A 250 4.06 -5.21 -4.78
CA ALA A 250 5.37 -4.58 -4.70
C ALA A 250 6.48 -5.53 -5.19
N LYS A 251 7.43 -4.98 -5.94
CA LYS A 251 8.66 -5.70 -6.30
C LYS A 251 9.50 -5.91 -5.04
N ALA A 252 10.07 -7.10 -4.91
CA ALA A 252 11.02 -7.42 -3.86
C ALA A 252 12.36 -6.71 -4.10
#